data_0c0af760bec52a86ae8756baeb1af4b6
#
_entry.id   0c0af760bec52a86ae8756baeb1af4b6
#
_cell.length_a   1.000
_cell.length_b   1.000
_cell.length_c   1.000
_cell.angle_alpha   90.00
_cell.angle_beta   90.00
_cell.angle_gamma   90.00
#
_symmetry.space_group_name_H-M   'P 1'
#
loop_
_entity.id
_entity.type
_entity.pdbx_description
1 polymer ?
#
loop_
_entity_poly.entity_id
_entity_poly.type
_entity_poly.pdbx_seq_one_letter_code
_entity_poly.pdbx_strand_id
1 'polypeptide(L)'
;MKSKMFPFVAGIAVLAVCVLSPCMAQQSAMTGVGPGVRYATDAYPGFDSEDEIVNPEKKEPRWFSFINGPKMGDSKSQLRYCRELIAADSCSRACKELDALVREWPMSPEAPAAQLLLAETLSEKLGEYEDAFAEYRYLLDFYSLACDYSAVAEKAYRLANVLREEGKSVIWFRFDNTVDVRRAYESLVLRAPGAAFASEAMLTIGGLREDEGKYEQAVQVYENLRNLYPDSKEAAAAVRREADSRMVVLREREYNRSRCKDTAGFLGSALAMCDGDDVQHIRSLQEEVLSMLEADAFRSAKFYDSRVRTSRSAISAYERFLSEYPRGRHADEARRRLEELKGDSQK
;
A
#
# COMPACT_ATOMS: atom_id res chain seq x y z
N MET A 1 49.12 0.88 52.14
CA MET A 1 49.12 1.23 50.68
C MET A 1 47.74 0.90 50.13
N LYS A 2 47.01 1.91 49.72
CA LYS A 2 45.59 1.84 49.35
C LYS A 2 45.44 1.54 47.86
N SER A 3 44.82 0.38 47.52
CA SER A 3 44.40 0.04 46.16
C SER A 3 42.94 0.50 45.99
N LYS A 4 42.70 1.42 45.07
CA LYS A 4 41.36 1.91 44.71
C LYS A 4 40.78 0.99 43.60
N MET A 5 39.70 0.35 43.93
CA MET A 5 38.84 -0.41 43.04
C MET A 5 37.90 0.52 42.30
N PHE A 6 37.94 0.59 40.97
CA PHE A 6 36.98 1.30 40.14
C PHE A 6 35.81 0.35 39.80
N PRO A 7 34.57 0.82 39.88
CA PRO A 7 33.46 0.01 39.42
C PRO A 7 33.27 0.12 37.88
N PHE A 8 33.13 -1.05 37.32
CA PHE A 8 32.80 -1.27 35.90
C PHE A 8 31.33 -0.87 35.70
N VAL A 9 31.07 0.28 35.06
CA VAL A 9 29.73 0.70 34.63
C VAL A 9 29.47 0.00 33.31
N ALA A 10 28.58 -0.99 33.35
CA ALA A 10 28.05 -1.63 32.15
C ALA A 10 27.17 -0.62 31.42
N GLY A 11 27.69 -0.10 30.31
CA GLY A 11 26.92 0.74 29.39
C GLY A 11 25.88 -0.12 28.67
N ILE A 12 24.62 0.09 28.99
CA ILE A 12 23.48 -0.40 28.19
C ILE A 12 23.50 0.41 26.90
N ALA A 13 23.96 -0.22 25.83
CA ALA A 13 23.77 0.31 24.48
C ALA A 13 22.27 0.24 24.15
N VAL A 14 21.58 1.35 24.35
CA VAL A 14 20.26 1.56 23.77
C VAL A 14 20.44 1.63 22.26
N LEU A 15 20.16 0.54 21.58
CA LEU A 15 19.94 0.52 20.15
C LEU A 15 18.71 1.40 19.89
N ALA A 16 18.96 2.68 19.62
CA ALA A 16 17.96 3.55 19.00
C ALA A 16 17.67 2.97 17.62
N VAL A 17 16.61 2.18 17.54
CA VAL A 17 15.95 1.90 16.27
C VAL A 17 15.45 3.27 15.79
N CYS A 18 16.21 3.91 14.92
CA CYS A 18 15.74 5.04 14.14
C CYS A 18 14.58 4.53 13.30
N VAL A 19 13.36 4.68 13.82
CA VAL A 19 12.18 4.75 12.99
C VAL A 19 12.43 5.93 12.07
N LEU A 20 12.84 5.66 10.83
CA LEU A 20 13.00 6.65 9.80
C LEU A 20 11.62 7.29 9.60
N SER A 21 11.42 8.44 10.24
CA SER A 21 10.24 9.25 10.04
C SER A 21 10.05 9.50 8.55
N PRO A 22 8.82 9.53 8.01
CA PRO A 22 8.53 9.87 6.62
C PRO A 22 9.19 11.20 6.17
N CYS A 23 9.51 12.07 7.12
CA CYS A 23 10.30 13.30 6.91
C CYS A 23 11.72 13.01 6.38
N MET A 24 12.34 11.88 6.69
CA MET A 24 13.68 11.53 6.19
C MET A 24 13.64 11.02 4.74
N ALA A 25 12.56 10.39 4.31
CA ALA A 25 12.33 10.05 2.90
C ALA A 25 12.13 11.32 2.06
N GLN A 26 11.44 12.33 2.59
CA GLN A 26 11.31 13.65 2.00
C GLN A 26 12.66 14.40 1.91
N GLN A 27 13.53 14.26 2.91
CA GLN A 27 14.87 14.89 2.88
C GLN A 27 15.81 14.25 1.86
N SER A 28 15.74 12.95 1.62
CA SER A 28 16.52 12.31 0.56
C SER A 28 16.02 12.67 -0.84
N ALA A 29 14.73 12.89 -1.04
CA ALA A 29 14.16 13.43 -2.27
C ALA A 29 14.54 14.90 -2.51
N MET A 30 14.78 15.68 -1.44
CA MET A 30 15.23 17.08 -1.53
C MET A 30 16.72 17.25 -1.83
N THR A 31 17.55 16.24 -1.68
CA THR A 31 19.00 16.33 -1.84
C THR A 31 19.48 15.90 -3.21
N GLY A 32 18.86 16.33 -4.31
CA GLY A 32 19.35 16.16 -5.67
C GLY A 32 20.05 14.80 -5.87
N VAL A 33 19.35 13.72 -5.64
CA VAL A 33 19.96 12.40 -5.58
C VAL A 33 20.33 11.98 -6.98
N GLY A 34 21.57 11.60 -7.16
CA GLY A 34 22.12 11.16 -8.43
C GLY A 34 21.40 9.94 -9.01
N PRO A 35 21.75 9.52 -10.24
CA PRO A 35 21.07 8.47 -10.97
C PRO A 35 21.00 7.16 -10.16
N GLY A 36 19.81 6.54 -10.11
CA GLY A 36 19.62 5.22 -9.55
C GLY A 36 19.10 5.15 -8.11
N VAL A 37 18.48 6.22 -7.57
CA VAL A 37 17.77 6.09 -6.29
C VAL A 37 16.49 5.32 -6.49
N ARG A 38 16.43 4.15 -5.85
CA ARG A 38 15.19 3.38 -5.73
C ARG A 38 14.43 3.84 -4.49
N TYR A 39 13.14 4.08 -4.63
CA TYR A 39 12.27 4.24 -3.47
C TYR A 39 12.20 2.92 -2.72
N ALA A 40 12.33 2.98 -1.38
CA ALA A 40 12.30 1.79 -0.53
C ALA A 40 10.87 1.21 -0.49
N THR A 41 10.56 0.35 -1.46
CA THR A 41 9.29 -0.40 -1.50
C THR A 41 9.11 -1.29 -0.28
N ASP A 42 10.22 -1.71 0.37
CA ASP A 42 10.21 -2.48 1.62
C ASP A 42 9.47 -1.79 2.77
N ALA A 43 9.36 -0.44 2.73
CA ALA A 43 8.59 0.32 3.71
C ALA A 43 7.05 0.21 3.49
N TYR A 44 6.63 -0.30 2.35
CA TYR A 44 5.22 -0.42 1.96
C TYR A 44 4.90 -1.85 1.50
N PRO A 45 4.79 -2.82 2.43
CA PRO A 45 4.34 -4.16 2.10
C PRO A 45 3.03 -4.13 1.32
N GLY A 46 2.95 -4.91 0.25
CA GLY A 46 1.80 -4.92 -0.66
C GLY A 46 1.92 -4.01 -1.89
N PHE A 47 2.96 -3.18 -1.98
CA PHE A 47 3.29 -2.45 -3.20
C PHE A 47 4.18 -3.29 -4.12
N ASP A 48 3.91 -3.24 -5.43
CA ASP A 48 4.74 -3.92 -6.45
C ASP A 48 5.65 -2.94 -7.20
N SER A 49 5.63 -1.66 -6.85
CA SER A 49 6.29 -0.61 -7.61
C SER A 49 7.81 -0.70 -7.49
N GLU A 50 8.46 -1.18 -8.53
CA GLU A 50 9.90 -1.02 -8.76
C GLU A 50 10.11 0.25 -9.61
N ASP A 51 9.74 1.42 -9.07
CA ASP A 51 9.95 2.67 -9.78
C ASP A 51 11.44 3.04 -9.78
N GLU A 52 12.08 2.80 -10.88
CA GLU A 52 13.43 3.29 -11.16
C GLU A 52 13.38 4.80 -11.48
N ILE A 53 14.17 5.62 -10.78
CA ILE A 53 14.33 7.03 -11.14
C ILE A 53 15.02 7.10 -12.49
N VAL A 54 14.35 7.65 -13.47
CA VAL A 54 14.92 7.88 -14.79
C VAL A 54 15.98 8.99 -14.71
N ASN A 55 17.19 8.76 -15.22
CA ASN A 55 18.24 9.78 -15.26
C ASN A 55 17.82 10.94 -16.19
N PRO A 56 17.83 12.23 -15.72
CA PRO A 56 17.45 13.38 -16.54
C PRO A 56 18.32 13.54 -17.80
N GLU A 57 19.59 13.15 -17.74
CA GLU A 57 20.50 13.18 -18.89
C GLU A 57 20.11 12.18 -20.00
N LYS A 58 19.22 11.23 -19.66
CA LYS A 58 18.74 10.16 -20.54
C LYS A 58 17.23 10.13 -20.65
N LYS A 59 16.55 11.28 -20.50
CA LYS A 59 15.11 11.32 -20.78
C LYS A 59 14.86 10.73 -22.16
N GLU A 60 14.17 9.58 -22.20
CA GLU A 60 13.88 8.93 -23.45
C GLU A 60 12.93 9.80 -24.28
N PRO A 61 13.22 9.97 -25.58
CA PRO A 61 12.37 10.78 -26.43
C PRO A 61 11.01 10.10 -26.58
N ARG A 62 9.94 10.87 -26.45
CA ARG A 62 8.64 10.41 -26.93
C ARG A 62 8.76 10.03 -28.41
N TRP A 63 8.03 9.02 -28.80
CA TRP A 63 8.08 8.36 -30.11
C TRP A 63 8.21 9.33 -31.28
N PHE A 64 8.73 10.08 -31.77
CA PHE A 64 9.03 11.00 -32.87
C PHE A 64 9.75 12.29 -32.45
N SER A 65 10.01 12.52 -31.17
CA SER A 65 10.70 13.74 -30.72
C SER A 65 12.22 13.68 -30.95
N PHE A 66 12.76 12.48 -31.18
CA PHE A 66 14.22 12.31 -31.44
C PHE A 66 14.68 12.89 -32.80
N ILE A 67 13.73 13.18 -33.72
CA ILE A 67 14.06 13.66 -35.07
C ILE A 67 14.21 15.20 -35.09
N ASN A 68 13.61 15.91 -34.15
CA ASN A 68 13.55 17.36 -34.12
C ASN A 68 14.16 17.88 -32.82
N GLY A 69 15.38 18.49 -32.93
CA GLY A 69 15.90 19.33 -31.86
C GLY A 69 15.04 20.62 -31.68
N PRO A 70 15.33 21.41 -30.63
CA PRO A 70 14.63 22.66 -30.38
C PRO A 70 14.81 23.64 -31.57
N LYS A 71 13.81 24.46 -31.80
CA LYS A 71 13.80 25.42 -32.90
C LYS A 71 14.65 26.64 -32.60
N MET A 72 14.79 27.01 -31.32
CA MET A 72 15.55 28.18 -30.88
C MET A 72 16.95 27.75 -30.38
N GLY A 73 17.88 28.66 -30.35
CA GLY A 73 19.26 28.40 -29.96
C GLY A 73 19.52 28.45 -28.45
N ASP A 74 18.50 28.80 -27.64
CA ASP A 74 18.61 28.91 -26.19
C ASP A 74 17.28 28.54 -25.51
N SER A 75 17.36 28.07 -24.26
CA SER A 75 16.21 27.57 -23.47
C SER A 75 15.12 28.63 -23.24
N LYS A 76 15.53 29.90 -23.02
CA LYS A 76 14.59 30.99 -22.74
C LYS A 76 13.75 31.36 -23.98
N SER A 77 14.41 31.48 -25.13
CA SER A 77 13.71 31.73 -26.39
C SER A 77 12.83 30.57 -26.81
N GLN A 78 13.29 29.33 -26.55
CA GLN A 78 12.55 28.10 -26.81
C GLN A 78 11.27 28.05 -25.95
N LEU A 79 11.36 28.33 -24.65
CA LEU A 79 10.18 28.34 -23.76
C LEU A 79 9.16 29.41 -24.20
N ARG A 80 9.61 30.59 -24.61
CA ARG A 80 8.73 31.64 -25.13
C ARG A 80 8.03 31.17 -26.39
N TYR A 81 8.74 30.59 -27.33
CA TYR A 81 8.17 30.02 -28.55
C TYR A 81 7.13 28.94 -28.26
N CYS A 82 7.36 28.05 -27.28
CA CYS A 82 6.38 27.05 -26.86
C CYS A 82 5.10 27.68 -26.31
N ARG A 83 5.20 28.74 -25.50
CA ARG A 83 4.05 29.49 -25.01
C ARG A 83 3.25 30.16 -26.14
N GLU A 84 3.91 30.68 -27.15
CA GLU A 84 3.26 31.23 -28.35
C GLU A 84 2.51 30.15 -29.14
N LEU A 85 3.06 28.94 -29.24
CA LEU A 85 2.41 27.78 -29.85
C LEU A 85 1.14 27.37 -29.10
N ILE A 86 1.19 27.34 -27.75
CA ILE A 86 0.01 27.05 -26.92
C ILE A 86 -1.06 28.13 -27.10
N ALA A 87 -0.66 29.40 -27.10
CA ALA A 87 -1.58 30.50 -27.33
C ALA A 87 -2.23 30.47 -28.73
N ALA A 88 -1.54 29.91 -29.72
CA ALA A 88 -2.04 29.66 -31.07
C ALA A 88 -2.77 28.32 -31.22
N ASP A 89 -3.11 27.65 -30.10
CA ASP A 89 -3.80 26.34 -30.06
C ASP A 89 -3.04 25.21 -30.77
N SER A 90 -1.75 25.39 -31.00
CA SER A 90 -0.88 24.38 -31.61
C SER A 90 -0.26 23.45 -30.55
N CYS A 91 -1.11 22.88 -29.66
CA CYS A 91 -0.70 22.21 -28.43
C CYS A 91 0.17 20.97 -28.68
N SER A 92 -0.15 20.11 -29.66
CA SER A 92 0.67 18.92 -29.97
C SER A 92 2.09 19.29 -30.45
N ARG A 93 2.22 20.42 -31.16
CA ARG A 93 3.53 20.93 -31.56
C ARG A 93 4.27 21.52 -30.37
N ALA A 94 3.58 22.27 -29.52
CA ALA A 94 4.15 22.83 -28.31
C ALA A 94 4.71 21.74 -27.39
N CYS A 95 4.01 20.62 -27.19
CA CYS A 95 4.50 19.49 -26.40
C CYS A 95 5.82 18.92 -26.95
N LYS A 96 5.96 18.79 -28.27
CA LYS A 96 7.22 18.33 -28.89
C LYS A 96 8.36 19.29 -28.65
N GLU A 97 8.12 20.58 -28.75
CA GLU A 97 9.13 21.62 -28.58
C GLU A 97 9.51 21.80 -27.08
N LEU A 98 8.55 21.59 -26.15
CA LEU A 98 8.81 21.55 -24.69
C LEU A 98 9.65 20.35 -24.31
N ASP A 99 9.32 19.17 -24.82
CA ASP A 99 10.12 17.96 -24.61
C ASP A 99 11.53 18.10 -25.15
N ALA A 100 11.68 18.71 -26.36
CA ALA A 100 12.99 19.02 -26.94
C ALA A 100 13.79 19.99 -26.07
N LEU A 101 13.15 21.02 -25.46
CA LEU A 101 13.79 21.94 -24.54
C LEU A 101 14.36 21.21 -23.32
N VAL A 102 13.56 20.39 -22.67
CA VAL A 102 13.97 19.67 -21.45
C VAL A 102 15.10 18.69 -21.75
N ARG A 103 15.08 18.04 -22.90
CA ARG A 103 16.15 17.10 -23.31
C ARG A 103 17.46 17.81 -23.68
N GLU A 104 17.38 18.93 -24.36
CA GLU A 104 18.60 19.65 -24.81
C GLU A 104 19.24 20.46 -23.68
N TRP A 105 18.41 21.10 -22.84
CA TRP A 105 18.87 21.93 -21.73
C TRP A 105 18.29 21.53 -20.38
N PRO A 106 18.48 20.27 -19.90
CA PRO A 106 17.83 19.77 -18.67
C PRO A 106 18.24 20.56 -17.42
N MET A 107 19.42 21.18 -17.41
CA MET A 107 19.94 21.96 -16.29
C MET A 107 19.65 23.46 -16.41
N SER A 108 18.89 23.88 -17.41
CA SER A 108 18.56 25.30 -17.57
C SER A 108 17.49 25.72 -16.53
N PRO A 109 17.49 27.05 -16.15
CA PRO A 109 16.45 27.55 -15.25
C PRO A 109 15.02 27.44 -15.81
N GLU A 110 14.88 27.30 -17.12
CA GLU A 110 13.62 27.18 -17.83
C GLU A 110 13.10 25.74 -17.90
N ALA A 111 13.96 24.73 -17.71
CA ALA A 111 13.59 23.32 -17.85
C ALA A 111 12.48 22.88 -16.88
N PRO A 112 12.47 23.23 -15.58
CA PRO A 112 11.36 22.88 -14.68
C PRO A 112 10.03 23.49 -15.13
N ALA A 113 10.06 24.74 -15.58
CA ALA A 113 8.84 25.42 -16.07
C ALA A 113 8.36 24.84 -17.40
N ALA A 114 9.28 24.44 -18.27
CA ALA A 114 8.94 23.75 -19.53
C ALA A 114 8.35 22.36 -19.25
N GLN A 115 8.91 21.63 -18.30
CA GLN A 115 8.43 20.31 -17.89
C GLN A 115 7.01 20.37 -17.30
N LEU A 116 6.77 21.37 -16.42
CA LEU A 116 5.42 21.60 -15.86
C LEU A 116 4.42 21.96 -16.96
N LEU A 117 4.79 22.89 -17.84
CA LEU A 117 3.93 23.31 -18.95
C LEU A 117 3.62 22.19 -19.94
N LEU A 118 4.58 21.28 -20.13
CA LEU A 118 4.38 20.05 -20.93
C LEU A 118 3.29 19.18 -20.30
N ALA A 119 3.44 18.84 -19.00
CA ALA A 119 2.46 18.03 -18.27
C ALA A 119 1.04 18.64 -18.27
N GLU A 120 0.95 19.95 -18.03
CA GLU A 120 -0.32 20.70 -18.06
C GLU A 120 -0.94 20.72 -19.48
N THR A 121 -0.14 20.93 -20.51
CA THR A 121 -0.64 20.95 -21.89
C THR A 121 -1.18 19.58 -22.31
N LEU A 122 -0.46 18.50 -21.93
CA LEU A 122 -0.91 17.13 -22.20
C LEU A 122 -2.24 16.81 -21.51
N SER A 123 -2.36 17.14 -20.22
CA SER A 123 -3.57 16.82 -19.44
C SER A 123 -4.74 17.71 -19.81
N GLU A 124 -4.56 19.04 -19.87
CA GLU A 124 -5.65 19.99 -19.96
C GLU A 124 -6.09 20.31 -21.39
N LYS A 125 -5.19 20.15 -22.36
CA LYS A 125 -5.45 20.51 -23.77
C LYS A 125 -5.58 19.32 -24.69
N LEU A 126 -4.81 18.26 -24.43
CA LEU A 126 -4.79 17.09 -25.31
C LEU A 126 -5.53 15.88 -24.73
N GLY A 127 -5.78 15.84 -23.41
CA GLY A 127 -6.38 14.67 -22.75
C GLY A 127 -5.47 13.44 -22.75
N GLU A 128 -4.16 13.62 -22.94
CA GLU A 128 -3.18 12.56 -22.91
C GLU A 128 -2.72 12.32 -21.46
N TYR A 129 -3.61 11.72 -20.64
CA TYR A 129 -3.46 11.66 -19.17
C TYR A 129 -2.32 10.77 -18.69
N GLU A 130 -2.10 9.62 -19.33
CA GLU A 130 -0.99 8.70 -18.98
C GLU A 130 0.36 9.39 -19.19
N ASP A 131 0.50 10.05 -20.34
CA ASP A 131 1.69 10.80 -20.68
C ASP A 131 1.90 11.99 -19.74
N ALA A 132 0.84 12.74 -19.44
CA ALA A 132 0.89 13.84 -18.50
C ALA A 132 1.33 13.38 -17.09
N PHE A 133 0.84 12.21 -16.65
CA PHE A 133 1.24 11.64 -15.37
C PHE A 133 2.73 11.31 -15.35
N ALA A 134 3.27 10.73 -16.43
CA ALA A 134 4.70 10.46 -16.55
C ALA A 134 5.53 11.74 -16.47
N GLU A 135 5.06 12.85 -17.08
CA GLU A 135 5.76 14.13 -17.05
C GLU A 135 5.68 14.82 -15.66
N TYR A 136 4.57 14.70 -14.94
CA TYR A 136 4.49 15.14 -13.53
C TYR A 136 5.43 14.31 -12.64
N ARG A 137 5.50 12.99 -12.83
CA ARG A 137 6.41 12.13 -12.09
C ARG A 137 7.87 12.52 -12.35
N TYR A 138 8.23 12.77 -13.61
CA TYR A 138 9.54 13.26 -13.97
C TYR A 138 9.88 14.58 -13.26
N LEU A 139 8.92 15.52 -13.19
CA LEU A 139 9.11 16.78 -12.48
C LEU A 139 9.37 16.59 -10.98
N LEU A 140 8.63 15.68 -10.34
CA LEU A 140 8.81 15.35 -8.92
C LEU A 140 10.17 14.69 -8.64
N ASP A 141 10.67 13.87 -9.57
CA ASP A 141 11.94 13.17 -9.41
C ASP A 141 13.16 14.08 -9.65
N PHE A 142 13.11 14.93 -10.69
CA PHE A 142 14.28 15.65 -11.14
C PHE A 142 14.31 17.14 -10.83
N TYR A 143 13.14 17.73 -10.68
CA TYR A 143 13.00 19.16 -10.44
C TYR A 143 12.31 19.47 -9.11
N SER A 144 12.42 18.57 -8.14
CA SER A 144 11.79 18.67 -6.83
C SER A 144 12.07 19.96 -6.08
N LEU A 145 13.28 20.51 -6.22
CA LEU A 145 13.69 21.77 -5.59
C LEU A 145 13.33 23.02 -6.42
N ALA A 146 13.00 22.85 -7.69
CA ALA A 146 12.73 23.93 -8.61
C ALA A 146 11.23 24.12 -8.90
N CYS A 147 10.37 23.33 -8.29
CA CYS A 147 8.92 23.43 -8.43
C CYS A 147 8.23 23.44 -7.06
N ASP A 148 6.95 23.84 -7.03
CA ASP A 148 6.09 23.59 -5.89
C ASP A 148 5.75 22.10 -5.84
N TYR A 149 6.55 21.35 -5.10
CA TYR A 149 6.44 19.89 -4.99
C TYR A 149 5.05 19.44 -4.56
N SER A 150 4.46 20.12 -3.57
CA SER A 150 3.13 19.79 -3.06
C SER A 150 2.05 20.01 -4.10
N ALA A 151 2.09 21.15 -4.80
CA ALA A 151 1.13 21.46 -5.86
C ALA A 151 1.25 20.50 -7.06
N VAL A 152 2.48 20.11 -7.41
CA VAL A 152 2.72 19.14 -8.51
C VAL A 152 2.22 17.75 -8.12
N ALA A 153 2.50 17.28 -6.89
CA ALA A 153 2.02 16.01 -6.40
C ALA A 153 0.48 15.95 -6.35
N GLU A 154 -0.16 17.05 -5.94
CA GLU A 154 -1.61 17.17 -5.95
C GLU A 154 -2.21 17.12 -7.36
N LYS A 155 -1.57 17.76 -8.35
CA LYS A 155 -1.98 17.67 -9.76
C LYS A 155 -1.85 16.24 -10.29
N ALA A 156 -0.73 15.58 -10.00
CA ALA A 156 -0.52 14.19 -10.38
C ALA A 156 -1.54 13.25 -9.71
N TYR A 157 -1.91 13.50 -8.45
CA TYR A 157 -2.95 12.73 -7.76
C TYR A 157 -4.33 12.91 -8.39
N ARG A 158 -4.71 14.15 -8.74
CA ARG A 158 -5.97 14.39 -9.46
C ARG A 158 -5.99 13.66 -10.80
N LEU A 159 -4.86 13.64 -11.48
CA LEU A 159 -4.74 12.94 -12.76
C LEU A 159 -4.87 11.42 -12.60
N ALA A 160 -4.28 10.83 -11.53
CA ALA A 160 -4.47 9.43 -11.21
C ALA A 160 -5.96 9.09 -10.94
N ASN A 161 -6.71 10.01 -10.31
CA ASN A 161 -8.15 9.87 -10.13
C ASN A 161 -8.90 9.88 -11.47
N VAL A 162 -8.52 10.75 -12.42
CA VAL A 162 -9.11 10.77 -13.77
C VAL A 162 -8.82 9.45 -14.48
N LEU A 163 -7.58 8.97 -14.47
CA LEU A 163 -7.20 7.68 -15.06
C LEU A 163 -8.00 6.51 -14.47
N ARG A 164 -8.27 6.54 -13.16
CA ARG A 164 -9.11 5.53 -12.50
C ARG A 164 -10.55 5.55 -13.00
N GLU A 165 -11.15 6.74 -13.15
CA GLU A 165 -12.53 6.87 -13.61
C GLU A 165 -12.66 6.51 -15.11
N GLU A 166 -11.72 6.91 -15.95
CA GLU A 166 -11.70 6.53 -17.36
C GLU A 166 -11.51 5.01 -17.54
N GLY A 167 -10.67 4.39 -16.74
CA GLY A 167 -10.47 2.94 -16.75
C GLY A 167 -11.74 2.14 -16.50
N LYS A 168 -12.64 2.66 -15.66
CA LYS A 168 -13.97 2.08 -15.41
C LYS A 168 -14.92 2.22 -16.62
N SER A 169 -14.73 3.26 -17.43
CA SER A 169 -15.61 3.57 -18.58
C SER A 169 -15.32 2.72 -19.80
N VAL A 170 -14.11 2.18 -19.96
CA VAL A 170 -13.66 1.48 -21.18
C VAL A 170 -13.49 -0.02 -20.91
N ILE A 171 -14.51 -0.68 -20.41
CA ILE A 171 -14.54 -2.12 -20.06
C ILE A 171 -14.25 -3.06 -21.26
N TRP A 172 -14.36 -2.56 -22.51
CA TRP A 172 -14.35 -3.43 -23.70
C TRP A 172 -12.97 -3.77 -24.28
N PHE A 173 -11.90 -3.00 -24.02
CA PHE A 173 -10.63 -3.19 -24.72
C PHE A 173 -9.31 -3.13 -23.91
N ARG A 174 -9.32 -2.90 -22.58
CA ARG A 174 -8.08 -2.82 -21.80
C ARG A 174 -8.14 -3.70 -20.56
N PHE A 175 -7.51 -4.86 -20.63
CA PHE A 175 -7.37 -5.80 -19.51
C PHE A 175 -6.34 -5.36 -18.46
N ASP A 176 -5.49 -4.35 -18.72
CA ASP A 176 -4.35 -3.99 -17.88
C ASP A 176 -4.49 -2.67 -17.09
N ASN A 177 -5.59 -1.92 -17.29
CA ASN A 177 -5.67 -0.56 -16.75
C ASN A 177 -5.69 -0.48 -15.21
N THR A 178 -6.23 -1.49 -14.52
CA THR A 178 -6.27 -1.52 -13.04
C THR A 178 -4.86 -1.56 -12.44
N VAL A 179 -3.96 -2.33 -13.04
CA VAL A 179 -2.56 -2.44 -12.59
C VAL A 179 -1.81 -1.14 -12.80
N ASP A 180 -1.98 -0.48 -13.93
CA ASP A 180 -1.29 0.78 -14.24
C ASP A 180 -1.79 1.93 -13.37
N VAL A 181 -3.10 2.02 -13.14
CA VAL A 181 -3.71 2.99 -12.23
C VAL A 181 -3.23 2.78 -10.79
N ARG A 182 -3.18 1.53 -10.32
CA ARG A 182 -2.66 1.20 -9.00
C ARG A 182 -1.19 1.62 -8.85
N ARG A 183 -0.35 1.32 -9.84
CA ARG A 183 1.06 1.75 -9.86
C ARG A 183 1.21 3.26 -9.81
N ALA A 184 0.29 4.01 -10.45
CA ALA A 184 0.29 5.46 -10.37
C ALA A 184 0.08 5.95 -8.92
N TYR A 185 -0.89 5.39 -8.19
CA TYR A 185 -1.08 5.72 -6.77
C TYR A 185 0.09 5.29 -5.89
N GLU A 186 0.62 4.07 -6.08
CA GLU A 186 1.80 3.58 -5.35
C GLU A 186 3.00 4.52 -5.53
N SER A 187 3.26 4.93 -6.78
CA SER A 187 4.29 5.89 -7.15
C SER A 187 4.13 7.23 -6.43
N LEU A 188 2.90 7.74 -6.30
CA LEU A 188 2.62 9.00 -5.61
C LEU A 188 2.80 8.90 -4.09
N VAL A 189 2.34 7.81 -3.48
CA VAL A 189 2.54 7.58 -2.03
C VAL A 189 4.02 7.47 -1.69
N LEU A 190 4.81 6.80 -2.54
CA LEU A 190 6.26 6.68 -2.34
C LEU A 190 6.97 8.04 -2.42
N ARG A 191 6.54 8.93 -3.31
CA ARG A 191 7.15 10.26 -3.52
C ARG A 191 6.67 11.29 -2.51
N ALA A 192 5.40 11.25 -2.15
CA ALA A 192 4.77 12.25 -1.30
C ALA A 192 3.99 11.62 -0.12
N PRO A 193 4.66 10.84 0.76
CA PRO A 193 3.98 10.16 1.86
C PRO A 193 3.37 11.11 2.90
N GLY A 194 3.85 12.36 2.96
CA GLY A 194 3.29 13.40 3.83
C GLY A 194 2.19 14.26 3.18
N ALA A 195 1.77 13.96 1.96
CA ALA A 195 0.73 14.71 1.28
C ALA A 195 -0.66 14.42 1.87
N ALA A 196 -1.56 15.39 1.79
CA ALA A 196 -2.92 15.26 2.32
C ALA A 196 -3.72 14.11 1.66
N PHE A 197 -3.39 13.76 0.43
CA PHE A 197 -4.03 12.68 -0.31
C PHE A 197 -3.45 11.28 -0.01
N ALA A 198 -2.34 11.17 0.74
CA ALA A 198 -1.60 9.91 0.86
C ALA A 198 -2.43 8.79 1.51
N SER A 199 -3.20 9.10 2.55
CA SER A 199 -4.12 8.13 3.19
C SER A 199 -5.24 7.68 2.24
N GLU A 200 -5.82 8.59 1.47
CA GLU A 200 -6.86 8.29 0.48
C GLU A 200 -6.30 7.46 -0.68
N ALA A 201 -5.09 7.79 -1.14
CA ALA A 201 -4.39 7.00 -2.15
C ALA A 201 -4.13 5.57 -1.67
N MET A 202 -3.68 5.37 -0.42
CA MET A 202 -3.48 4.03 0.15
C MET A 202 -4.79 3.25 0.28
N LEU A 203 -5.88 3.89 0.70
CA LEU A 203 -7.19 3.25 0.73
C LEU A 203 -7.63 2.80 -0.67
N THR A 204 -7.36 3.63 -1.68
CA THR A 204 -7.64 3.31 -3.09
C THR A 204 -6.79 2.13 -3.58
N ILE A 205 -5.48 2.11 -3.27
CA ILE A 205 -4.58 0.99 -3.61
C ILE A 205 -5.11 -0.32 -3.02
N GLY A 206 -5.51 -0.31 -1.74
CA GLY A 206 -6.10 -1.49 -1.11
C GLY A 206 -7.34 -1.99 -1.86
N GLY A 207 -8.24 -1.09 -2.26
CA GLY A 207 -9.42 -1.44 -3.07
C GLY A 207 -9.08 -2.00 -4.44
N LEU A 208 -8.09 -1.43 -5.13
CA LEU A 208 -7.63 -1.96 -6.41
C LEU A 208 -6.99 -3.36 -6.27
N ARG A 209 -6.32 -3.65 -5.14
CA ARG A 209 -5.84 -5.01 -4.81
C ARG A 209 -6.98 -6.00 -4.60
N GLU A 210 -8.08 -5.57 -3.96
CA GLU A 210 -9.30 -6.39 -3.84
C GLU A 210 -9.91 -6.67 -5.22
N ASP A 211 -9.99 -5.66 -6.09
CA ASP A 211 -10.48 -5.79 -7.47
C ASP A 211 -9.62 -6.75 -8.32
N GLU A 212 -8.30 -6.82 -8.03
CA GLU A 212 -7.37 -7.78 -8.62
C GLU A 212 -7.50 -9.20 -7.99
N GLY A 213 -8.31 -9.39 -6.96
CA GLY A 213 -8.40 -10.64 -6.18
C GLY A 213 -7.20 -10.89 -5.27
N LYS A 214 -6.33 -9.91 -5.06
CA LYS A 214 -5.10 -9.99 -4.26
C LYS A 214 -5.35 -9.59 -2.81
N TYR A 215 -6.27 -10.26 -2.14
CA TYR A 215 -6.73 -9.90 -0.79
C TYR A 215 -5.63 -9.91 0.28
N GLU A 216 -4.62 -10.77 0.18
CA GLU A 216 -3.47 -10.77 1.12
C GLU A 216 -2.65 -9.49 1.00
N GLN A 217 -2.46 -8.97 -0.22
CA GLN A 217 -1.78 -7.69 -0.45
C GLN A 217 -2.67 -6.52 -0.04
N ALA A 218 -3.98 -6.58 -0.26
CA ALA A 218 -4.93 -5.58 0.24
C ALA A 218 -4.87 -5.45 1.77
N VAL A 219 -4.83 -6.58 2.51
CA VAL A 219 -4.65 -6.59 3.97
C VAL A 219 -3.38 -5.86 4.38
N GLN A 220 -2.25 -6.09 3.70
CA GLN A 220 -0.98 -5.42 4.00
C GLN A 220 -1.06 -3.91 3.76
N VAL A 221 -1.72 -3.48 2.68
CA VAL A 221 -1.91 -2.06 2.37
C VAL A 221 -2.78 -1.37 3.43
N TYR A 222 -3.88 -1.98 3.85
CA TYR A 222 -4.76 -1.41 4.89
C TYR A 222 -4.08 -1.36 6.26
N GLU A 223 -3.31 -2.39 6.62
CA GLU A 223 -2.51 -2.40 7.83
C GLU A 223 -1.48 -1.26 7.83
N ASN A 224 -0.78 -1.05 6.71
CA ASN A 224 0.15 0.05 6.53
C ASN A 224 -0.55 1.41 6.62
N LEU A 225 -1.72 1.57 5.99
CA LEU A 225 -2.50 2.81 6.08
C LEU A 225 -2.80 3.16 7.54
N ARG A 226 -3.30 2.22 8.33
CA ARG A 226 -3.61 2.44 9.75
C ARG A 226 -2.38 2.76 10.60
N ASN A 227 -1.24 2.15 10.26
CA ASN A 227 -0.01 2.37 11.01
C ASN A 227 0.64 3.72 10.68
N LEU A 228 0.59 4.15 9.41
CA LEU A 228 1.22 5.39 8.96
C LEU A 228 0.33 6.62 9.13
N TYR A 229 -0.98 6.44 9.02
CA TYR A 229 -1.97 7.53 9.08
C TYR A 229 -3.10 7.24 10.07
N PRO A 230 -2.80 6.95 11.36
CA PRO A 230 -3.81 6.50 12.34
C PRO A 230 -4.92 7.52 12.58
N ASP A 231 -4.64 8.81 12.43
CA ASP A 231 -5.59 9.90 12.68
C ASP A 231 -6.38 10.30 11.42
N SER A 232 -6.18 9.61 10.31
CA SER A 232 -6.91 9.91 9.07
C SER A 232 -8.32 9.32 9.09
N LYS A 233 -9.26 9.96 8.38
CA LYS A 233 -10.62 9.42 8.19
C LYS A 233 -10.62 8.09 7.44
N GLU A 234 -9.61 7.86 6.61
CA GLU A 234 -9.42 6.65 5.83
C GLU A 234 -9.00 5.46 6.72
N ALA A 235 -8.38 5.70 7.88
CA ALA A 235 -7.97 4.65 8.79
C ALA A 235 -9.17 3.82 9.30
N ALA A 236 -10.27 4.46 9.63
CA ALA A 236 -11.50 3.77 10.06
C ALA A 236 -12.08 2.90 8.92
N ALA A 237 -12.13 3.45 7.69
CA ALA A 237 -12.58 2.69 6.52
C ALA A 237 -11.64 1.50 6.21
N ALA A 238 -10.33 1.68 6.42
CA ALA A 238 -9.35 0.63 6.23
C ALA A 238 -9.54 -0.54 7.22
N VAL A 239 -9.89 -0.27 8.47
CA VAL A 239 -10.20 -1.34 9.47
C VAL A 239 -11.28 -2.28 8.94
N ARG A 240 -12.38 -1.73 8.44
CA ARG A 240 -13.49 -2.52 7.91
C ARG A 240 -13.06 -3.33 6.68
N ARG A 241 -12.42 -2.69 5.70
CA ARG A 241 -11.98 -3.37 4.47
C ARG A 241 -10.93 -4.42 4.74
N GLU A 242 -10.01 -4.16 5.68
CA GLU A 242 -9.05 -5.15 6.13
C GLU A 242 -9.74 -6.38 6.75
N ALA A 243 -10.77 -6.18 7.58
CA ALA A 243 -11.54 -7.26 8.16
C ALA A 243 -12.20 -8.13 7.08
N ASP A 244 -12.85 -7.50 6.11
CA ASP A 244 -13.49 -8.20 4.99
C ASP A 244 -12.46 -8.98 4.15
N SER A 245 -11.35 -8.35 3.78
CA SER A 245 -10.27 -9.00 3.02
C SER A 245 -9.65 -10.18 3.77
N ARG A 246 -9.41 -10.06 5.09
CA ARG A 246 -8.93 -11.18 5.93
C ARG A 246 -9.91 -12.34 5.93
N MET A 247 -11.23 -12.07 5.96
CA MET A 247 -12.25 -13.11 5.90
C MET A 247 -12.30 -13.80 4.55
N VAL A 248 -12.14 -13.07 3.44
CA VAL A 248 -12.02 -13.69 2.10
C VAL A 248 -10.84 -14.66 2.07
N VAL A 249 -9.66 -14.21 2.53
CA VAL A 249 -8.45 -15.05 2.61
C VAL A 249 -8.68 -16.32 3.46
N LEU A 250 -9.42 -16.21 4.58
CA LEU A 250 -9.72 -17.38 5.42
C LEU A 250 -10.68 -18.38 4.75
N ARG A 251 -11.63 -17.88 3.95
CA ARG A 251 -12.64 -18.72 3.28
C ARG A 251 -12.10 -19.40 2.02
N GLU A 252 -11.20 -18.72 1.28
CA GLU A 252 -10.68 -19.21 0.01
C GLU A 252 -9.48 -20.17 0.17
N ARG A 253 -8.74 -20.06 1.27
CA ARG A 253 -7.53 -20.85 1.50
C ARG A 253 -7.82 -22.07 2.37
N GLU A 254 -6.93 -23.06 2.30
CA GLU A 254 -6.96 -24.17 3.26
C GLU A 254 -6.90 -23.63 4.70
N TYR A 255 -7.67 -24.31 5.59
CA TYR A 255 -7.74 -23.91 6.99
C TYR A 255 -6.35 -23.84 7.63
N ASN A 256 -6.06 -22.70 8.23
CA ASN A 256 -4.84 -22.45 8.99
C ASN A 256 -5.17 -21.83 10.34
N ARG A 257 -4.92 -22.60 11.42
CA ARG A 257 -5.25 -22.20 12.80
C ARG A 257 -4.54 -20.90 13.22
N SER A 258 -3.28 -20.70 12.82
CA SER A 258 -2.55 -19.47 13.14
C SER A 258 -3.22 -18.27 12.50
N ARG A 259 -3.50 -18.34 11.21
CA ARG A 259 -4.19 -17.28 10.47
C ARG A 259 -5.56 -16.95 11.05
N CYS A 260 -6.33 -17.96 11.47
CA CYS A 260 -7.60 -17.74 12.18
C CYS A 260 -7.40 -17.00 13.51
N LYS A 261 -6.38 -17.38 14.31
CA LYS A 261 -6.08 -16.69 15.57
C LYS A 261 -5.63 -15.26 15.36
N ASP A 262 -4.79 -15.01 14.37
CA ASP A 262 -4.31 -13.66 14.02
C ASP A 262 -5.48 -12.77 13.57
N THR A 263 -6.37 -13.32 12.74
CA THR A 263 -7.59 -12.61 12.31
C THR A 263 -8.55 -12.36 13.49
N ALA A 264 -8.75 -13.34 14.38
CA ALA A 264 -9.60 -13.15 15.58
C ALA A 264 -9.04 -12.07 16.51
N GLY A 265 -7.70 -12.04 16.69
CA GLY A 265 -7.01 -10.99 17.46
C GLY A 265 -7.19 -9.62 16.84
N PHE A 266 -7.00 -9.51 15.53
CA PHE A 266 -7.24 -8.27 14.79
C PHE A 266 -8.70 -7.80 14.95
N LEU A 267 -9.69 -8.66 14.70
CA LEU A 267 -11.12 -8.32 14.83
C LEU A 267 -11.48 -7.87 16.25
N GLY A 268 -10.86 -8.47 17.27
CA GLY A 268 -11.01 -8.03 18.66
C GLY A 268 -10.52 -6.60 18.88
N SER A 269 -9.40 -6.22 18.27
CA SER A 269 -8.86 -4.86 18.31
C SER A 269 -9.70 -3.89 17.49
N ALA A 270 -10.18 -4.33 16.33
CA ALA A 270 -10.99 -3.54 15.40
C ALA A 270 -12.31 -3.06 16.03
N LEU A 271 -12.92 -3.85 16.93
CA LEU A 271 -14.13 -3.46 17.65
C LEU A 271 -13.97 -2.19 18.50
N ALA A 272 -12.75 -1.87 18.94
CA ALA A 272 -12.45 -0.65 19.68
C ALA A 272 -12.20 0.56 18.77
N MET A 273 -12.02 0.34 17.46
CA MET A 273 -11.71 1.35 16.45
C MET A 273 -12.91 1.70 15.57
N CYS A 274 -13.99 0.95 15.66
CA CYS A 274 -15.20 1.10 14.84
C CYS A 274 -16.35 1.66 15.65
N ASP A 275 -17.25 2.36 14.97
CA ASP A 275 -18.47 2.91 15.51
C ASP A 275 -19.71 2.46 14.70
N GLY A 276 -20.89 2.56 15.29
CA GLY A 276 -22.16 2.35 14.61
C GLY A 276 -22.33 0.95 14.00
N ASP A 277 -22.71 0.87 12.75
CA ASP A 277 -23.01 -0.37 12.03
C ASP A 277 -21.78 -1.25 11.82
N ASP A 278 -20.60 -0.65 11.73
CA ASP A 278 -19.34 -1.38 11.55
C ASP A 278 -19.03 -2.28 12.76
N VAL A 279 -19.39 -1.87 13.97
CA VAL A 279 -19.24 -2.71 15.18
C VAL A 279 -20.00 -4.02 15.05
N GLN A 280 -21.25 -3.98 14.57
CA GLN A 280 -22.05 -5.19 14.39
C GLN A 280 -21.48 -6.09 13.29
N HIS A 281 -21.01 -5.48 12.21
CA HIS A 281 -20.36 -6.21 11.13
C HIS A 281 -19.09 -6.93 11.63
N ILE A 282 -18.16 -6.19 12.25
CA ILE A 282 -16.91 -6.76 12.80
C ILE A 282 -17.19 -7.85 13.83
N ARG A 283 -18.22 -7.66 14.69
CA ARG A 283 -18.61 -8.68 15.67
C ARG A 283 -19.08 -9.96 15.00
N SER A 284 -19.89 -9.86 13.94
CA SER A 284 -20.34 -11.05 13.20
C SER A 284 -19.18 -11.82 12.56
N LEU A 285 -18.18 -11.10 12.00
CA LEU A 285 -16.97 -11.71 11.47
C LEU A 285 -16.13 -12.38 12.56
N GLN A 286 -16.04 -11.75 13.75
CA GLN A 286 -15.33 -12.33 14.89
C GLN A 286 -15.99 -13.63 15.36
N GLU A 287 -17.31 -13.65 15.47
CA GLU A 287 -18.06 -14.85 15.84
C GLU A 287 -17.86 -15.99 14.83
N GLU A 288 -17.81 -15.67 13.53
CA GLU A 288 -17.51 -16.65 12.47
C GLU A 288 -16.11 -17.26 12.66
N VAL A 289 -15.08 -16.44 12.86
CA VAL A 289 -13.70 -16.93 13.05
C VAL A 289 -13.56 -17.74 14.32
N LEU A 290 -14.19 -17.31 15.42
CA LEU A 290 -14.20 -18.06 16.68
C LEU A 290 -14.90 -19.43 16.52
N SER A 291 -15.98 -19.48 15.74
CA SER A 291 -16.66 -20.73 15.39
C SER A 291 -15.76 -21.67 14.57
N MET A 292 -14.96 -21.15 13.64
CA MET A 292 -13.97 -21.93 12.88
C MET A 292 -12.91 -22.54 13.80
N LEU A 293 -12.39 -21.75 14.77
CA LEU A 293 -11.40 -22.20 15.74
C LEU A 293 -11.95 -23.27 16.67
N GLU A 294 -13.18 -23.09 17.16
CA GLU A 294 -13.87 -24.07 17.97
C GLU A 294 -14.07 -25.39 17.23
N ALA A 295 -14.57 -25.34 16.01
CA ALA A 295 -14.81 -26.53 15.18
C ALA A 295 -13.50 -27.31 14.92
N ASP A 296 -12.38 -26.62 14.74
CA ASP A 296 -11.06 -27.24 14.58
C ASP A 296 -10.58 -27.90 15.88
N ALA A 297 -10.72 -27.22 17.02
CA ALA A 297 -10.38 -27.77 18.33
C ALA A 297 -11.21 -29.02 18.65
N PHE A 298 -12.51 -29.00 18.34
CA PHE A 298 -13.37 -30.14 18.50
C PHE A 298 -13.00 -31.29 17.55
N ARG A 299 -12.73 -31.02 16.28
CA ARG A 299 -12.25 -32.00 15.30
C ARG A 299 -10.97 -32.67 15.78
N SER A 300 -10.04 -31.89 16.37
CA SER A 300 -8.83 -32.40 16.97
C SER A 300 -9.15 -33.38 18.14
N ALA A 301 -10.08 -33.03 19.00
CA ALA A 301 -10.50 -33.95 20.11
C ALA A 301 -11.10 -35.23 19.57
N LYS A 302 -11.99 -35.16 18.58
CA LYS A 302 -12.56 -36.34 17.88
C LYS A 302 -11.49 -37.20 17.19
N PHE A 303 -10.44 -36.60 16.66
CA PHE A 303 -9.34 -37.37 16.05
C PHE A 303 -8.62 -38.24 17.09
N TYR A 304 -8.35 -37.71 18.30
CA TYR A 304 -7.72 -38.50 19.38
C TYR A 304 -8.67 -39.61 19.86
N ASP A 305 -9.97 -39.38 19.92
CA ASP A 305 -10.98 -40.38 20.29
C ASP A 305 -11.06 -41.52 19.27
N SER A 306 -11.00 -41.22 17.96
CA SER A 306 -11.20 -42.24 16.90
C SER A 306 -9.91 -42.97 16.49
N ARG A 307 -8.74 -42.38 16.64
CA ARG A 307 -7.50 -42.89 16.08
C ARG A 307 -6.48 -43.38 17.12
N VAL A 308 -6.55 -42.85 18.33
CA VAL A 308 -5.58 -43.20 19.39
C VAL A 308 -6.22 -44.22 20.34
N ARG A 309 -5.61 -45.38 20.42
CA ARG A 309 -6.13 -46.52 21.23
C ARG A 309 -6.17 -46.28 22.75
N THR A 310 -5.65 -45.15 23.24
CA THR A 310 -5.64 -44.84 24.66
C THR A 310 -6.72 -43.85 25.04
N SER A 311 -7.71 -44.28 25.82
CA SER A 311 -8.77 -43.41 26.35
C SER A 311 -8.23 -42.15 27.05
N ARG A 312 -7.04 -42.24 27.66
CA ARG A 312 -6.38 -41.11 28.32
C ARG A 312 -6.12 -39.92 27.39
N SER A 313 -5.67 -40.16 26.15
CA SER A 313 -5.39 -39.09 25.17
C SER A 313 -6.70 -38.41 24.72
N ALA A 314 -7.76 -39.17 24.51
CA ALA A 314 -9.06 -38.64 24.15
C ALA A 314 -9.66 -37.81 25.32
N ILE A 315 -9.59 -38.34 26.56
CA ILE A 315 -10.00 -37.60 27.75
C ILE A 315 -9.32 -36.26 27.86
N SER A 316 -7.97 -36.24 27.79
CA SER A 316 -7.18 -35.01 27.84
C SER A 316 -7.53 -34.04 26.72
N ALA A 317 -7.80 -34.52 25.50
CA ALA A 317 -8.16 -33.66 24.36
C ALA A 317 -9.54 -32.99 24.55
N TYR A 318 -10.56 -33.73 25.05
CA TYR A 318 -11.86 -33.18 25.36
C TYR A 318 -11.82 -32.23 26.57
N GLU A 319 -11.04 -32.52 27.61
CA GLU A 319 -10.86 -31.63 28.75
C GLU A 319 -10.24 -30.30 28.31
N ARG A 320 -9.22 -30.35 27.47
CA ARG A 320 -8.62 -29.15 26.88
C ARG A 320 -9.63 -28.36 26.03
N PHE A 321 -10.40 -29.04 25.18
CA PHE A 321 -11.44 -28.40 24.38
C PHE A 321 -12.46 -27.70 25.28
N LEU A 322 -12.98 -28.36 26.32
CA LEU A 322 -13.94 -27.77 27.24
C LEU A 322 -13.37 -26.64 28.10
N SER A 323 -12.07 -26.66 28.39
CA SER A 323 -11.40 -25.55 29.05
C SER A 323 -11.29 -24.30 28.16
N GLU A 324 -11.04 -24.52 26.86
CA GLU A 324 -10.91 -23.41 25.88
C GLU A 324 -12.29 -22.90 25.44
N TYR A 325 -13.28 -23.80 25.27
CA TYR A 325 -14.65 -23.50 24.78
C TYR A 325 -15.75 -24.03 25.68
N PRO A 326 -15.89 -23.54 26.94
CA PRO A 326 -16.85 -24.11 27.90
C PRO A 326 -18.32 -23.93 27.53
N ARG A 327 -18.61 -22.93 26.67
CA ARG A 327 -19.97 -22.59 26.17
C ARG A 327 -20.06 -22.66 24.66
N GLY A 328 -19.12 -23.33 24.03
CA GLY A 328 -19.09 -23.49 22.59
C GLY A 328 -20.23 -24.35 22.06
N ARG A 329 -20.46 -24.29 20.76
CA ARG A 329 -21.52 -25.06 20.07
C ARG A 329 -21.40 -26.56 20.27
N HIS A 330 -20.17 -27.06 20.42
CA HIS A 330 -19.88 -28.49 20.59
C HIS A 330 -19.63 -28.88 22.06
N ALA A 331 -19.80 -27.97 23.02
CA ALA A 331 -19.45 -28.21 24.42
C ALA A 331 -20.30 -29.34 25.04
N ASP A 332 -21.59 -29.41 24.74
CA ASP A 332 -22.49 -30.47 25.31
C ASP A 332 -22.16 -31.84 24.72
N GLU A 333 -21.83 -31.92 23.43
CA GLU A 333 -21.36 -33.17 22.81
C GLU A 333 -20.04 -33.63 23.43
N ALA A 334 -19.11 -32.69 23.64
CA ALA A 334 -17.82 -32.97 24.24
C ALA A 334 -17.96 -33.44 25.71
N ARG A 335 -18.84 -32.82 26.52
CA ARG A 335 -19.10 -33.25 27.91
C ARG A 335 -19.64 -34.66 27.97
N ARG A 336 -20.67 -34.96 27.20
CA ARG A 336 -21.25 -36.28 27.14
C ARG A 336 -20.23 -37.36 26.77
N ARG A 337 -19.41 -37.09 25.73
CA ARG A 337 -18.39 -38.04 25.30
C ARG A 337 -17.27 -38.23 26.33
N LEU A 338 -16.89 -37.16 27.03
CA LEU A 338 -15.92 -37.20 28.12
C LEU A 338 -16.38 -38.07 29.28
N GLU A 339 -17.65 -37.99 29.66
CA GLU A 339 -18.26 -38.83 30.71
C GLU A 339 -18.25 -40.32 30.32
N GLU A 340 -18.62 -40.65 29.07
CA GLU A 340 -18.54 -42.01 28.55
C GLU A 340 -17.13 -42.59 28.65
N LEU A 341 -16.13 -41.83 28.17
CA LEU A 341 -14.72 -42.28 28.18
C LEU A 341 -14.15 -42.46 29.59
N LYS A 342 -14.57 -41.61 30.56
CA LYS A 342 -14.20 -41.77 31.98
C LYS A 342 -14.83 -42.99 32.61
N GLY A 343 -16.10 -43.27 32.28
CA GLY A 343 -16.80 -44.49 32.75
C GLY A 343 -16.19 -45.79 32.23
N ASP A 344 -15.79 -45.82 30.97
CA ASP A 344 -15.11 -46.99 30.35
C ASP A 344 -13.69 -47.23 30.86
N SER A 345 -12.99 -46.15 31.30
CA SER A 345 -11.64 -46.24 31.86
C SER A 345 -11.61 -46.74 33.30
N GLN A 346 -12.76 -46.83 33.99
CA GLN A 346 -12.88 -47.32 35.36
C GLN A 346 -13.36 -48.80 35.42
N LYS A 347 -13.69 -49.37 34.28
CA LYS A 347 -14.00 -50.83 34.15
C LYS A 347 -12.77 -51.58 33.69
#